data_9895c8daffe1a394f68c61eb8de37c4f
#
_entry.id   9895c8daffe1a394f68c61eb8de37c4f
#
_cell.length_a   1.000
_cell.length_b   1.000
_cell.length_c   1.000
_cell.angle_alpha   90.00
_cell.angle_beta   90.00
_cell.angle_gamma   90.00
#
_symmetry.space_group_name_H-M   'P 1'
#
loop_
_entity.id
_entity.type
_entity.pdbx_description
1 polymer ?
#
loop_
_entity_poly.entity_id
_entity_poly.type
_entity_poly.pdbx_seq_one_letter_code
_entity_poly.pdbx_strand_id
1 'polypeptide(L)'
;MKNRFSRLTALMLATCALVAPLSGQAQTEIQWWHSMGGALGEWVNDLAKDFNAGQKEYKIVPTFKGSYDESMTAAVAAFRAGNAPHILQVFEVGTATMMASKGAIKPVGEVMKQSGLPFDPAAYVPAVAGYYTAPNGQMLSFPFNSSTPVFHYNKDAFKAAGLDPEKPPTTWPEVALAAAKLKASGHKCPFTTSWISWTQLESFSAWHNVLFATKNNGFGGLDTRLAFNTPLHVRHIENLANMAKSGLFVYKGRGNAADATFVSGECAMMTGSSALYGNVVRNSKFGYGIGTLPYYPDVPGTPQNTVIGGASLWVMSGKKPAEYKGVAQFFSYLSQPEVAARSHQRTGYLPVTKASFELTDKSGFYKKNTGTDVSVTQMIRKTTDKSRGVRLGNFVQIRTIVDEELEGVWSGKKPPKEALDAAIARGNEQLERFQKANKG
;
A
#
# COMPACT_ATOMS: atom_id res chain seq x y z
N MET A 1 49.17 49.61 -79.92
CA MET A 1 49.89 49.98 -78.69
C MET A 1 48.92 50.34 -77.58
N LYS A 2 49.16 49.81 -76.40
CA LYS A 2 48.45 50.01 -75.08
C LYS A 2 47.18 49.20 -74.85
N ASN A 3 47.40 48.04 -74.23
CA ASN A 3 46.42 47.19 -73.55
C ASN A 3 45.87 47.90 -72.35
N ARG A 4 44.51 47.75 -72.13
CA ARG A 4 43.85 48.00 -70.86
C ARG A 4 43.15 46.69 -70.46
N PHE A 5 43.70 46.00 -69.43
CA PHE A 5 43.04 44.94 -68.73
C PHE A 5 42.05 45.55 -67.67
N SER A 6 40.79 45.19 -67.83
CA SER A 6 39.75 45.49 -66.83
C SER A 6 39.70 44.31 -65.83
N ARG A 7 39.94 44.57 -64.55
CA ARG A 7 39.76 43.61 -63.45
C ARG A 7 38.33 43.68 -62.93
N LEU A 8 37.55 42.64 -63.18
CA LEU A 8 36.32 42.40 -62.47
C LEU A 8 36.67 41.74 -61.12
N THR A 9 36.36 42.41 -60.01
CA THR A 9 36.42 41.90 -58.65
C THR A 9 35.05 41.34 -58.31
N ALA A 10 34.92 40.01 -58.24
CA ALA A 10 33.71 39.34 -57.76
C ALA A 10 33.69 39.34 -56.23
N LEU A 11 32.71 40.03 -55.64
CA LEU A 11 32.43 40.06 -54.21
C LEU A 11 31.61 38.81 -53.84
N MET A 12 32.25 37.78 -53.27
CA MET A 12 31.55 36.66 -52.64
C MET A 12 31.05 37.10 -51.24
N LEU A 13 29.75 37.30 -51.11
CA LEU A 13 29.10 37.37 -49.81
C LEU A 13 28.97 35.97 -49.22
N ALA A 14 29.83 35.64 -48.25
CA ALA A 14 29.70 34.46 -47.44
C ALA A 14 28.58 34.70 -46.38
N THR A 15 27.41 34.15 -46.62
CA THR A 15 26.33 34.04 -45.59
C THR A 15 26.70 32.99 -44.59
N CYS A 16 27.33 33.37 -43.47
CA CYS A 16 27.43 32.52 -42.27
C CYS A 16 26.04 32.39 -41.65
N ALA A 17 25.35 31.25 -41.92
CA ALA A 17 24.20 30.86 -41.18
C ALA A 17 24.68 30.48 -39.78
N LEU A 18 24.42 31.33 -38.78
CA LEU A 18 24.51 31.00 -37.35
C LEU A 18 23.51 29.90 -37.05
N VAL A 19 23.98 28.65 -37.10
CA VAL A 19 23.29 27.53 -36.46
C VAL A 19 23.47 27.73 -34.93
N ALA A 20 22.52 28.40 -34.28
CA ALA A 20 22.46 28.42 -32.83
C ALA A 20 22.31 26.97 -32.37
N PRO A 21 23.16 26.44 -31.48
CA PRO A 21 22.91 25.15 -30.88
C PRO A 21 21.58 25.26 -30.15
N LEU A 22 20.60 24.47 -30.53
CA LEU A 22 19.44 24.15 -29.69
C LEU A 22 20.03 23.52 -28.42
N SER A 23 20.29 24.36 -27.41
CA SER A 23 20.60 23.90 -26.06
C SER A 23 19.41 23.07 -25.63
N GLY A 24 19.49 21.76 -25.77
CA GLY A 24 18.54 20.83 -25.19
C GLY A 24 18.46 21.17 -23.70
N GLN A 25 17.35 21.79 -23.30
CA GLN A 25 17.13 22.15 -21.90
C GLN A 25 17.18 20.84 -21.12
N ALA A 26 18.15 20.70 -20.21
CA ALA A 26 18.29 19.50 -19.39
C ALA A 26 16.97 19.26 -18.63
N GLN A 27 16.44 18.05 -18.72
CA GLN A 27 15.22 17.67 -18.02
C GLN A 27 15.36 17.92 -16.52
N THR A 28 14.33 18.46 -15.88
CA THR A 28 14.29 18.59 -14.41
C THR A 28 14.06 17.22 -13.80
N GLU A 29 15.05 16.69 -13.08
CA GLU A 29 14.94 15.39 -12.42
C GLU A 29 14.09 15.48 -11.14
N ILE A 30 13.14 14.54 -11.01
CA ILE A 30 12.24 14.38 -9.86
C ILE A 30 12.53 13.04 -9.19
N GLN A 31 13.16 13.07 -8.03
CA GLN A 31 13.49 11.88 -7.25
C GLN A 31 12.23 11.33 -6.57
N TRP A 32 11.94 10.06 -6.81
CA TRP A 32 10.84 9.32 -6.20
C TRP A 32 11.37 8.12 -5.41
N TRP A 33 11.31 8.20 -4.07
CA TRP A 33 11.69 7.09 -3.21
C TRP A 33 10.50 6.17 -2.95
N HIS A 34 10.70 4.87 -3.11
CA HIS A 34 9.67 3.85 -2.98
C HIS A 34 10.19 2.57 -2.34
N SER A 35 9.25 1.71 -1.88
CA SER A 35 9.51 0.42 -1.23
C SER A 35 8.96 -0.76 -2.02
N MET A 36 8.74 -0.60 -3.31
CA MET A 36 8.20 -1.65 -4.17
C MET A 36 9.31 -2.52 -4.72
N GLY A 37 9.31 -3.80 -4.34
CA GLY A 37 10.25 -4.82 -4.85
C GLY A 37 9.59 -5.77 -5.87
N GLY A 38 10.39 -6.59 -6.54
CA GLY A 38 9.91 -7.61 -7.48
C GLY A 38 8.97 -7.06 -8.54
N ALA A 39 7.86 -7.76 -8.79
CA ALA A 39 6.86 -7.37 -9.79
C ALA A 39 6.26 -5.97 -9.56
N LEU A 40 6.14 -5.55 -8.30
CA LEU A 40 5.67 -4.21 -7.96
C LEU A 40 6.73 -3.13 -8.23
N GLY A 41 8.02 -3.46 -8.07
CA GLY A 41 9.13 -2.58 -8.45
C GLY A 41 9.20 -2.36 -9.95
N GLU A 42 8.98 -3.41 -10.74
CA GLU A 42 8.88 -3.29 -12.20
C GLU A 42 7.70 -2.40 -12.62
N TRP A 43 6.54 -2.54 -11.98
CA TRP A 43 5.39 -1.67 -12.21
C TRP A 43 5.72 -0.19 -11.94
N VAL A 44 6.40 0.12 -10.83
CA VAL A 44 6.84 1.49 -10.49
C VAL A 44 7.80 2.03 -11.56
N ASN A 45 8.77 1.22 -11.97
CA ASN A 45 9.73 1.60 -13.01
C ASN A 45 9.04 1.86 -14.36
N ASP A 46 8.05 1.03 -14.73
CA ASP A 46 7.29 1.21 -15.98
C ASP A 46 6.44 2.49 -15.93
N LEU A 47 5.80 2.84 -14.80
CA LEU A 47 5.09 4.11 -14.65
C LEU A 47 6.01 5.32 -14.89
N ALA A 48 7.21 5.29 -14.30
CA ALA A 48 8.20 6.35 -14.50
C ALA A 48 8.69 6.39 -15.95
N LYS A 49 8.96 5.24 -16.54
CA LYS A 49 9.39 5.11 -17.94
C LYS A 49 8.34 5.65 -18.93
N ASP A 50 7.08 5.27 -18.76
CA ASP A 50 5.97 5.72 -19.62
C ASP A 50 5.77 7.24 -19.52
N PHE A 51 5.79 7.80 -18.30
CA PHE A 51 5.74 9.24 -18.12
C PHE A 51 6.91 9.95 -18.77
N ASN A 52 8.14 9.46 -18.56
CA ASN A 52 9.36 10.06 -19.11
C ASN A 52 9.38 10.01 -20.64
N ALA A 53 8.80 8.98 -21.27
CA ALA A 53 8.69 8.86 -22.71
C ALA A 53 7.64 9.81 -23.32
N GLY A 54 6.61 10.17 -22.56
CA GLY A 54 5.48 10.99 -23.02
C GLY A 54 5.76 12.50 -23.07
N GLN A 55 6.87 12.97 -22.49
CA GLN A 55 7.22 14.40 -22.43
C GLN A 55 8.74 14.58 -22.30
N LYS A 56 9.26 15.82 -22.40
CA LYS A 56 10.70 16.14 -22.41
C LYS A 56 11.14 17.15 -21.34
N GLU A 57 10.24 17.61 -20.51
CA GLU A 57 10.54 18.67 -19.50
C GLU A 57 11.06 18.08 -18.19
N TYR A 58 10.51 16.92 -17.78
CA TYR A 58 10.78 16.29 -16.50
C TYR A 58 11.24 14.85 -16.67
N LYS A 59 12.01 14.37 -15.70
CA LYS A 59 12.46 12.98 -15.63
C LYS A 59 12.19 12.43 -14.22
N ILE A 60 11.23 11.54 -14.08
CA ILE A 60 11.01 10.80 -12.84
C ILE A 60 12.12 9.77 -12.68
N VAL A 61 12.78 9.80 -11.51
CA VAL A 61 13.86 8.86 -11.14
C VAL A 61 13.39 8.06 -9.93
N PRO A 62 12.78 6.88 -10.13
CA PRO A 62 12.38 6.02 -9.03
C PRO A 62 13.61 5.39 -8.38
N THR A 63 13.63 5.36 -7.04
CA THR A 63 14.71 4.77 -6.26
C THR A 63 14.12 3.85 -5.20
N PHE A 64 14.42 2.56 -5.29
CA PHE A 64 14.05 1.59 -4.25
C PHE A 64 14.85 1.82 -2.98
N LYS A 65 14.18 1.91 -1.84
CA LYS A 65 14.76 2.21 -0.52
C LYS A 65 14.54 1.10 0.52
N GLY A 66 14.44 -0.15 0.06
CA GLY A 66 14.18 -1.28 0.95
C GLY A 66 12.71 -1.39 1.39
N SER A 67 12.47 -1.94 2.57
CA SER A 67 11.15 -2.00 3.19
C SER A 67 10.57 -0.61 3.46
N TYR A 68 9.29 -0.54 3.77
CA TYR A 68 8.66 0.73 4.15
C TYR A 68 9.31 1.39 5.36
N ASP A 69 9.73 0.58 6.36
CA ASP A 69 10.38 1.07 7.59
C ASP A 69 11.77 1.62 7.30
N GLU A 70 12.55 0.93 6.46
CA GLU A 70 13.88 1.38 6.01
C GLU A 70 13.76 2.67 5.20
N SER A 71 12.82 2.73 4.26
CA SER A 71 12.55 3.92 3.44
C SER A 71 12.16 5.13 4.29
N MET A 72 11.28 4.94 5.27
CA MET A 72 10.84 6.01 6.17
C MET A 72 11.98 6.50 7.07
N THR A 73 12.81 5.59 7.59
CA THR A 73 13.99 5.92 8.38
C THR A 73 15.01 6.72 7.57
N ALA A 74 15.29 6.26 6.34
CA ALA A 74 16.18 6.96 5.42
C ALA A 74 15.64 8.36 5.05
N ALA A 75 14.33 8.50 4.86
CA ALA A 75 13.69 9.78 4.54
C ALA A 75 13.81 10.80 5.68
N VAL A 76 13.65 10.37 6.94
CA VAL A 76 13.85 11.23 8.11
C VAL A 76 15.30 11.74 8.19
N ALA A 77 16.28 10.87 7.96
CA ALA A 77 17.68 11.24 7.93
C ALA A 77 17.99 12.22 6.79
N ALA A 78 17.48 11.93 5.58
CA ALA A 78 17.68 12.78 4.41
C ALA A 78 17.01 14.15 4.57
N PHE A 79 15.83 14.22 5.18
CA PHE A 79 15.14 15.48 5.44
C PHE A 79 15.98 16.36 6.38
N ARG A 80 16.52 15.81 7.47
CA ARG A 80 17.40 16.52 8.41
C ARG A 80 18.69 17.03 7.75
N ALA A 81 19.18 16.28 6.75
CA ALA A 81 20.38 16.65 5.99
C ALA A 81 20.10 17.59 4.81
N GLY A 82 18.83 18.02 4.57
CA GLY A 82 18.45 18.84 3.44
C GLY A 82 18.40 18.12 2.09
N ASN A 83 18.47 16.78 2.07
CA ASN A 83 18.58 15.93 0.88
C ASN A 83 17.33 15.03 0.66
N ALA A 84 16.18 15.41 1.20
CA ALA A 84 14.94 14.66 1.01
C ALA A 84 14.58 14.52 -0.49
N PRO A 85 13.95 13.40 -0.92
CA PRO A 85 13.46 13.26 -2.29
C PRO A 85 12.36 14.30 -2.58
N HIS A 86 11.89 14.37 -3.83
CA HIS A 86 10.72 15.18 -4.19
C HIS A 86 9.43 14.47 -3.79
N ILE A 87 9.38 13.16 -4.04
CA ILE A 87 8.25 12.28 -3.75
C ILE A 87 8.74 11.14 -2.84
N LEU A 88 8.04 10.95 -1.72
CA LEU A 88 8.26 9.85 -0.80
C LEU A 88 7.02 8.97 -0.74
N GLN A 89 7.16 7.69 -1.04
CA GLN A 89 6.12 6.70 -0.79
C GLN A 89 6.13 6.32 0.70
N VAL A 90 5.00 6.53 1.37
CA VAL A 90 4.82 6.18 2.78
C VAL A 90 3.61 5.28 2.94
N PHE A 91 3.81 4.13 3.58
CA PHE A 91 2.71 3.22 3.87
C PHE A 91 1.73 3.80 4.90
N GLU A 92 0.53 3.22 4.98
CA GLU A 92 -0.59 3.79 5.72
C GLU A 92 -0.27 4.06 7.20
N VAL A 93 0.51 3.22 7.85
CA VAL A 93 0.88 3.43 9.27
C VAL A 93 1.80 4.62 9.51
N GLY A 94 2.49 5.10 8.48
CA GLY A 94 3.29 6.32 8.53
C GLY A 94 2.48 7.60 8.47
N THR A 95 1.20 7.54 8.10
CA THR A 95 0.36 8.70 7.78
C THR A 95 0.27 9.71 8.93
N ALA A 96 -0.02 9.27 10.16
CA ALA A 96 -0.13 10.20 11.30
C ALA A 96 1.21 10.88 11.63
N THR A 97 2.31 10.15 11.48
CA THR A 97 3.66 10.70 11.67
C THR A 97 3.99 11.75 10.60
N MET A 98 3.65 11.48 9.34
CA MET A 98 3.81 12.47 8.26
C MET A 98 2.93 13.70 8.46
N MET A 99 1.68 13.53 8.87
CA MET A 99 0.76 14.63 9.20
C MET A 99 1.29 15.54 10.32
N ALA A 100 1.96 14.94 11.31
CA ALA A 100 2.57 15.66 12.43
C ALA A 100 3.92 16.31 12.10
N SER A 101 4.54 15.97 10.97
CA SER A 101 5.87 16.45 10.56
C SER A 101 5.78 17.88 10.03
N LYS A 102 5.68 18.86 10.95
CA LYS A 102 5.57 20.30 10.62
C LYS A 102 6.70 20.75 9.69
N GLY A 103 6.33 21.37 8.56
CA GLY A 103 7.29 21.93 7.61
C GLY A 103 8.02 20.90 6.71
N ALA A 104 7.84 19.61 6.92
CA ALA A 104 8.52 18.58 6.12
C ALA A 104 7.79 18.21 4.83
N ILE A 105 6.50 18.46 4.75
CA ILE A 105 5.64 18.10 3.62
C ILE A 105 4.97 19.32 3.01
N LYS A 106 4.64 19.22 1.74
CA LYS A 106 3.76 20.16 1.03
C LYS A 106 2.49 19.40 0.61
N PRO A 107 1.29 19.87 1.05
CA PRO A 107 0.04 19.18 0.72
C PRO A 107 -0.15 19.01 -0.78
N VAL A 108 -0.60 17.84 -1.21
CA VAL A 108 -0.77 17.52 -2.63
C VAL A 108 -1.70 18.51 -3.34
N GLY A 109 -2.81 18.91 -2.71
CA GLY A 109 -3.74 19.88 -3.29
C GLY A 109 -3.10 21.24 -3.55
N GLU A 110 -2.17 21.69 -2.70
CA GLU A 110 -1.41 22.94 -2.92
C GLU A 110 -0.43 22.82 -4.08
N VAL A 111 0.28 21.69 -4.17
CA VAL A 111 1.22 21.42 -5.27
C VAL A 111 0.49 21.45 -6.62
N MET A 112 -0.65 20.76 -6.70
CA MET A 112 -1.46 20.70 -7.92
C MET A 112 -2.02 22.10 -8.29
N LYS A 113 -2.61 22.81 -7.32
CA LYS A 113 -3.15 24.17 -7.52
C LYS A 113 -2.07 25.15 -7.97
N GLN A 114 -0.92 25.18 -7.31
CA GLN A 114 0.20 26.09 -7.66
C GLN A 114 0.79 25.77 -9.05
N SER A 115 0.65 24.54 -9.51
CA SER A 115 1.10 24.11 -10.83
C SER A 115 0.05 24.32 -11.93
N GLY A 116 -1.13 24.82 -11.58
CA GLY A 116 -2.25 25.04 -12.52
C GLY A 116 -2.90 23.73 -13.02
N LEU A 117 -2.75 22.63 -12.29
CA LEU A 117 -3.31 21.34 -12.66
C LEU A 117 -4.51 20.97 -11.78
N PRO A 118 -5.56 20.33 -12.37
CA PRO A 118 -6.73 19.94 -11.62
C PRO A 118 -6.39 18.79 -10.64
N PHE A 119 -7.00 18.84 -9.46
CA PHE A 119 -6.97 17.77 -8.48
C PHE A 119 -8.29 17.73 -7.72
N ASP A 120 -9.04 16.64 -7.89
CA ASP A 120 -10.33 16.44 -7.24
C ASP A 120 -10.25 15.30 -6.22
N PRO A 121 -10.18 15.58 -4.90
CA PRO A 121 -10.25 14.55 -3.86
C PRO A 121 -11.51 13.69 -3.89
N ALA A 122 -12.64 14.21 -4.43
CA ALA A 122 -13.90 13.48 -4.51
C ALA A 122 -13.93 12.39 -5.61
N ALA A 123 -12.96 12.44 -6.54
CA ALA A 123 -12.78 11.40 -7.54
C ALA A 123 -12.28 10.06 -6.93
N TYR A 124 -11.62 10.15 -5.76
CA TYR A 124 -11.07 8.97 -5.08
C TYR A 124 -12.13 8.22 -4.26
N VAL A 125 -11.87 6.93 -4.04
CA VAL A 125 -12.71 6.10 -3.16
C VAL A 125 -12.73 6.72 -1.76
N PRO A 126 -13.90 6.95 -1.14
CA PRO A 126 -14.01 7.70 0.12
C PRO A 126 -13.15 7.16 1.27
N ALA A 127 -13.03 5.84 1.40
CA ALA A 127 -12.20 5.22 2.44
C ALA A 127 -10.71 5.54 2.25
N VAL A 128 -10.24 5.65 1.00
CA VAL A 128 -8.86 6.02 0.67
C VAL A 128 -8.64 7.52 0.86
N ALA A 129 -9.51 8.35 0.28
CA ALA A 129 -9.43 9.80 0.39
C ALA A 129 -9.48 10.26 1.86
N GLY A 130 -10.45 9.76 2.62
CA GLY A 130 -10.65 10.12 4.02
C GLY A 130 -9.48 9.73 4.93
N TYR A 131 -8.74 8.68 4.57
CA TYR A 131 -7.58 8.25 5.34
C TYR A 131 -6.42 9.26 5.27
N TYR A 132 -6.18 9.86 4.10
CA TYR A 132 -5.09 10.80 3.84
C TYR A 132 -5.51 12.28 3.99
N THR A 133 -6.73 12.54 4.43
CA THR A 133 -7.27 13.88 4.65
C THR A 133 -7.09 14.30 6.11
N ALA A 134 -6.56 15.50 6.32
CA ALA A 134 -6.43 16.12 7.63
C ALA A 134 -7.79 16.56 8.19
N PRO A 135 -7.91 16.85 9.51
CA PRO A 135 -9.18 17.29 10.13
C PRO A 135 -9.78 18.57 9.51
N ASN A 136 -8.95 19.42 8.92
CA ASN A 136 -9.40 20.63 8.21
C ASN A 136 -9.94 20.37 6.79
N GLY A 137 -10.06 19.10 6.37
CA GLY A 137 -10.54 18.71 5.05
C GLY A 137 -9.49 18.72 3.93
N GLN A 138 -8.25 19.08 4.23
CA GLN A 138 -7.17 19.11 3.24
C GLN A 138 -6.57 17.71 3.04
N MET A 139 -6.58 17.20 1.82
CA MET A 139 -5.84 15.98 1.46
C MET A 139 -4.34 16.32 1.39
N LEU A 140 -3.53 15.59 2.16
CA LEU A 140 -2.10 15.88 2.34
C LEU A 140 -1.20 15.09 1.41
N SER A 141 -1.58 13.87 1.05
CA SER A 141 -0.79 13.01 0.16
C SER A 141 -1.62 12.52 -1.02
N PHE A 142 -0.94 12.11 -2.08
CA PHE A 142 -1.55 11.55 -3.27
C PHE A 142 -1.85 10.06 -3.06
N PRO A 143 -3.11 9.59 -3.10
CA PRO A 143 -3.44 8.17 -3.03
C PRO A 143 -2.81 7.41 -4.20
N PHE A 144 -2.07 6.34 -3.91
CA PHE A 144 -1.31 5.65 -4.96
C PHE A 144 -1.60 4.15 -4.99
N ASN A 145 -1.08 3.39 -4.04
CA ASN A 145 -1.16 1.93 -4.04
C ASN A 145 -1.87 1.43 -2.78
N SER A 146 -3.16 1.66 -2.70
CA SER A 146 -3.99 1.13 -1.62
C SER A 146 -4.34 -0.34 -1.87
N SER A 147 -4.31 -1.15 -0.81
CA SER A 147 -4.72 -2.55 -0.82
C SER A 147 -5.72 -2.82 0.31
N THR A 148 -6.28 -4.02 0.33
CA THR A 148 -7.02 -4.57 1.47
C THR A 148 -6.60 -6.02 1.65
N PRO A 149 -6.63 -6.58 2.87
CA PRO A 149 -6.34 -8.00 3.03
C PRO A 149 -7.48 -8.84 2.46
N VAL A 150 -7.10 -9.92 1.79
CA VAL A 150 -8.01 -10.93 1.23
C VAL A 150 -7.53 -12.33 1.60
N PHE A 151 -8.34 -13.32 1.32
CA PHE A 151 -7.99 -14.73 1.49
C PHE A 151 -7.51 -15.29 0.15
N HIS A 152 -6.25 -15.72 0.09
CA HIS A 152 -5.63 -16.37 -1.06
C HIS A 152 -5.62 -17.88 -0.86
N TYR A 153 -5.89 -18.65 -1.92
CA TYR A 153 -5.82 -20.11 -1.83
C TYR A 153 -5.39 -20.78 -3.14
N ASN A 154 -4.74 -21.92 -2.98
CA ASN A 154 -4.28 -22.79 -4.06
C ASN A 154 -5.40 -23.78 -4.40
N LYS A 155 -6.03 -23.62 -5.55
CA LYS A 155 -7.16 -24.45 -6.04
C LYS A 155 -6.73 -25.91 -6.26
N ASP A 156 -5.49 -26.13 -6.72
CA ASP A 156 -4.99 -27.47 -6.98
C ASP A 156 -4.76 -28.23 -5.67
N ALA A 157 -4.22 -27.53 -4.64
CA ALA A 157 -4.10 -28.08 -3.30
C ALA A 157 -5.47 -28.40 -2.69
N PHE A 158 -6.48 -27.56 -2.89
CA PHE A 158 -7.85 -27.81 -2.46
C PHE A 158 -8.39 -29.08 -3.10
N LYS A 159 -8.28 -29.21 -4.42
CA LYS A 159 -8.73 -30.39 -5.15
C LYS A 159 -8.03 -31.66 -4.65
N ALA A 160 -6.70 -31.60 -4.44
CA ALA A 160 -5.94 -32.74 -3.93
C ALA A 160 -6.35 -33.14 -2.50
N ALA A 161 -6.80 -32.19 -1.68
CA ALA A 161 -7.31 -32.42 -0.32
C ALA A 161 -8.81 -32.78 -0.25
N GLY A 162 -9.49 -32.96 -1.39
CA GLY A 162 -10.93 -33.23 -1.44
C GLY A 162 -11.81 -32.05 -1.01
N LEU A 163 -11.28 -30.82 -1.20
CA LEU A 163 -12.00 -29.58 -1.01
C LEU A 163 -12.53 -29.07 -2.37
N ASP A 164 -13.66 -28.36 -2.35
CA ASP A 164 -14.18 -27.70 -3.55
C ASP A 164 -13.30 -26.48 -3.91
N PRO A 165 -12.60 -26.48 -5.07
CA PRO A 165 -11.70 -25.40 -5.45
C PRO A 165 -12.44 -24.10 -5.79
N GLU A 166 -13.76 -24.10 -5.96
CA GLU A 166 -14.56 -22.91 -6.24
C GLU A 166 -15.26 -22.35 -5.00
N LYS A 167 -15.08 -22.99 -3.83
CA LYS A 167 -15.70 -22.57 -2.57
C LYS A 167 -14.62 -22.36 -1.48
N PRO A 168 -13.97 -21.19 -1.48
CA PRO A 168 -13.03 -20.88 -0.40
C PRO A 168 -13.74 -20.77 0.96
N PRO A 169 -13.08 -21.09 2.07
CA PRO A 169 -13.63 -20.88 3.40
C PRO A 169 -13.89 -19.39 3.65
N THR A 170 -15.05 -19.10 4.24
CA THR A 170 -15.49 -17.75 4.57
C THR A 170 -15.53 -17.47 6.07
N THR A 171 -15.44 -18.51 6.88
CA THR A 171 -15.43 -18.42 8.35
C THR A 171 -14.17 -19.05 8.95
N TRP A 172 -13.78 -18.60 10.14
CA TRP A 172 -12.61 -19.16 10.83
C TRP A 172 -12.74 -20.67 11.13
N PRO A 173 -13.93 -21.19 11.52
CA PRO A 173 -14.13 -22.65 11.62
C PRO A 173 -13.89 -23.38 10.30
N GLU A 174 -14.35 -22.83 9.17
CA GLU A 174 -14.12 -23.42 7.84
C GLU A 174 -12.63 -23.38 7.46
N VAL A 175 -11.89 -22.30 7.80
CA VAL A 175 -10.43 -22.24 7.59
C VAL A 175 -9.72 -23.35 8.36
N ALA A 176 -10.09 -23.58 9.63
CA ALA A 176 -9.49 -24.64 10.43
C ALA A 176 -9.78 -26.06 9.84
N LEU A 177 -11.01 -26.31 9.38
CA LEU A 177 -11.39 -27.55 8.71
C LEU A 177 -10.64 -27.74 7.39
N ALA A 178 -10.54 -26.72 6.56
CA ALA A 178 -9.79 -26.77 5.32
C ALA A 178 -8.30 -27.01 5.57
N ALA A 179 -7.71 -26.33 6.57
CA ALA A 179 -6.32 -26.54 6.97
C ALA A 179 -6.05 -27.96 7.46
N ALA A 180 -6.99 -28.55 8.20
CA ALA A 180 -6.87 -29.94 8.65
C ALA A 180 -6.86 -30.93 7.47
N LYS A 181 -7.74 -30.75 6.48
CA LYS A 181 -7.78 -31.58 5.26
C LYS A 181 -6.50 -31.40 4.42
N LEU A 182 -6.02 -30.17 4.25
CA LEU A 182 -4.77 -29.87 3.54
C LEU A 182 -3.57 -30.54 4.25
N LYS A 183 -3.52 -30.50 5.58
CA LYS A 183 -2.48 -31.20 6.34
C LYS A 183 -2.56 -32.72 6.16
N ALA A 184 -3.76 -33.29 6.22
CA ALA A 184 -3.98 -34.72 6.01
C ALA A 184 -3.59 -35.18 4.59
N SER A 185 -3.70 -34.30 3.57
CA SER A 185 -3.24 -34.55 2.21
C SER A 185 -1.72 -34.36 2.01
N GLY A 186 -0.98 -34.02 3.05
CA GLY A 186 0.48 -33.89 3.02
C GLY A 186 1.03 -32.48 2.93
N HIS A 187 0.17 -31.43 2.92
CA HIS A 187 0.64 -30.05 2.92
C HIS A 187 1.32 -29.69 4.26
N LYS A 188 2.59 -29.25 4.18
CA LYS A 188 3.37 -28.86 5.37
C LYS A 188 3.01 -27.47 5.89
N CYS A 189 2.45 -26.60 5.04
CA CYS A 189 1.97 -25.26 5.37
C CYS A 189 0.52 -25.10 4.88
N PRO A 190 -0.48 -25.62 5.62
CA PRO A 190 -1.88 -25.50 5.22
C PRO A 190 -2.37 -24.06 5.17
N PHE A 191 -2.03 -23.24 6.17
CA PHE A 191 -2.40 -21.83 6.27
C PHE A 191 -1.26 -20.97 6.82
N THR A 192 -1.11 -19.78 6.28
CA THR A 192 -0.20 -18.73 6.75
C THR A 192 -0.86 -17.34 6.66
N THR A 193 -0.15 -16.31 7.10
CA THR A 193 -0.58 -14.91 6.98
C THR A 193 0.62 -14.01 6.72
N SER A 194 0.45 -12.96 5.93
CA SER A 194 1.41 -11.85 5.84
C SER A 194 0.84 -10.61 6.54
N TRP A 195 1.71 -9.67 6.94
CA TRP A 195 1.32 -8.44 7.62
C TRP A 195 0.43 -8.69 8.85
N ILE A 196 0.89 -9.53 9.77
CA ILE A 196 0.06 -10.15 10.80
C ILE A 196 -0.72 -9.14 11.66
N SER A 197 -0.13 -8.03 12.08
CA SER A 197 -0.84 -6.98 12.82
C SER A 197 -2.00 -6.41 11.98
N TRP A 198 -1.73 -6.06 10.71
CA TRP A 198 -2.73 -5.49 9.81
C TRP A 198 -3.86 -6.47 9.46
N THR A 199 -3.52 -7.74 9.20
CA THR A 199 -4.48 -8.77 8.78
C THR A 199 -5.29 -9.31 9.96
N GLN A 200 -4.61 -9.68 11.07
CA GLN A 200 -5.19 -10.46 12.15
C GLN A 200 -5.66 -9.62 13.34
N LEU A 201 -5.33 -8.32 13.39
CA LEU A 201 -5.82 -7.43 14.44
C LEU A 201 -6.53 -6.20 13.89
N GLU A 202 -5.89 -5.41 13.01
CA GLU A 202 -6.48 -4.15 12.53
C GLU A 202 -7.68 -4.40 11.60
N SER A 203 -7.50 -5.19 10.54
CA SER A 203 -8.58 -5.58 9.63
C SER A 203 -9.57 -6.53 10.28
N PHE A 204 -9.10 -7.41 11.17
CA PHE A 204 -9.97 -8.25 11.98
C PHE A 204 -10.92 -7.40 12.85
N SER A 205 -10.40 -6.37 13.52
CA SER A 205 -11.20 -5.45 14.32
C SER A 205 -12.28 -4.76 13.49
N ALA A 206 -11.91 -4.21 12.35
CA ALA A 206 -12.84 -3.55 11.45
C ALA A 206 -13.90 -4.52 10.89
N TRP A 207 -13.47 -5.70 10.43
CA TRP A 207 -14.32 -6.75 9.87
C TRP A 207 -15.38 -7.25 10.86
N HIS A 208 -15.02 -7.29 12.16
CA HIS A 208 -15.89 -7.68 13.25
C HIS A 208 -16.53 -6.51 14.00
N ASN A 209 -16.39 -5.28 13.49
CA ASN A 209 -16.96 -4.07 14.08
C ASN A 209 -16.59 -3.86 15.56
N VAL A 210 -15.34 -4.13 15.92
CA VAL A 210 -14.78 -3.85 17.24
C VAL A 210 -13.65 -2.82 17.13
N LEU A 211 -13.37 -2.10 18.22
CA LEU A 211 -12.33 -1.08 18.24
C LEU A 211 -10.94 -1.73 18.27
N PHE A 212 -10.02 -1.26 17.43
CA PHE A 212 -8.59 -1.48 17.57
C PHE A 212 -7.96 -0.46 18.55
N ALA A 213 -8.43 0.78 18.52
CA ALA A 213 -8.01 1.85 19.41
C ALA A 213 -9.17 2.81 19.73
N THR A 214 -9.09 3.55 20.84
CA THR A 214 -10.07 4.57 21.23
C THR A 214 -10.08 5.75 20.26
N LYS A 215 -10.97 6.73 20.48
CA LYS A 215 -11.05 7.94 19.64
C LYS A 215 -11.20 7.62 18.15
N ASN A 216 -12.14 6.71 17.81
CA ASN A 216 -12.38 6.27 16.43
C ASN A 216 -11.08 5.79 15.76
N ASN A 217 -10.35 4.90 16.41
CA ASN A 217 -9.06 4.36 15.94
C ASN A 217 -8.01 5.44 15.62
N GLY A 218 -7.97 6.51 16.42
CA GLY A 218 -6.99 7.58 16.30
C GLY A 218 -7.42 8.80 15.47
N PHE A 219 -8.57 8.75 14.80
CA PHE A 219 -9.07 9.91 14.04
C PHE A 219 -9.61 11.04 14.92
N GLY A 220 -9.98 10.74 16.17
CA GLY A 220 -10.62 11.67 17.10
C GLY A 220 -9.66 12.43 18.03
N GLY A 221 -8.37 12.16 17.99
CA GLY A 221 -7.41 12.92 18.82
C GLY A 221 -6.15 12.16 19.20
N LEU A 222 -5.16 12.92 19.68
CA LEU A 222 -3.85 12.40 20.07
C LEU A 222 -3.86 11.60 21.39
N ASP A 223 -4.91 11.72 22.20
CA ASP A 223 -5.11 11.00 23.45
C ASP A 223 -5.69 9.58 23.24
N THR A 224 -5.51 9.05 22.05
CA THR A 224 -5.90 7.69 21.67
C THR A 224 -5.11 6.65 22.46
N ARG A 225 -5.78 5.52 22.77
CA ARG A 225 -5.20 4.34 23.43
C ARG A 225 -5.61 3.08 22.71
N LEU A 226 -4.72 2.09 22.64
CA LEU A 226 -4.98 0.79 22.05
C LEU A 226 -6.03 0.01 22.86
N ALA A 227 -6.83 -0.82 22.18
CA ALA A 227 -7.98 -1.53 22.77
C ALA A 227 -8.20 -2.94 22.18
N PHE A 228 -7.21 -3.54 21.54
CA PHE A 228 -7.33 -4.82 20.85
C PHE A 228 -7.07 -6.05 21.74
N ASN A 229 -7.52 -6.02 23.00
CA ASN A 229 -7.49 -7.16 23.94
C ASN A 229 -8.88 -7.55 24.46
N THR A 230 -9.93 -7.24 23.69
CA THR A 230 -11.30 -7.69 24.02
C THR A 230 -11.40 -9.22 23.99
N PRO A 231 -12.42 -9.84 24.61
CA PRO A 231 -12.61 -11.29 24.53
C PRO A 231 -12.58 -11.85 23.10
N LEU A 232 -13.08 -11.07 22.12
CA LEU A 232 -13.05 -11.49 20.71
C LEU A 232 -11.63 -11.51 20.12
N HIS A 233 -10.80 -10.52 20.44
CA HIS A 233 -9.39 -10.51 20.01
C HIS A 233 -8.61 -11.66 20.64
N VAL A 234 -8.81 -11.88 21.96
CA VAL A 234 -8.17 -13.01 22.66
C VAL A 234 -8.57 -14.34 22.04
N ARG A 235 -9.87 -14.58 21.83
CA ARG A 235 -10.41 -15.75 21.14
C ARG A 235 -9.76 -15.97 19.78
N HIS A 236 -9.57 -14.89 19.01
CA HIS A 236 -8.99 -14.97 17.68
C HIS A 236 -7.53 -15.41 17.72
N ILE A 237 -6.73 -14.78 18.58
CA ILE A 237 -5.31 -15.13 18.72
C ILE A 237 -5.15 -16.52 19.35
N GLU A 238 -6.04 -16.94 20.27
CA GLU A 238 -6.09 -18.33 20.79
C GLU A 238 -6.39 -19.35 19.69
N ASN A 239 -7.34 -19.03 18.77
CA ASN A 239 -7.63 -19.87 17.63
C ASN A 239 -6.38 -20.08 16.74
N LEU A 240 -5.68 -18.98 16.40
CA LEU A 240 -4.45 -19.06 15.60
C LEU A 240 -3.31 -19.80 16.36
N ALA A 241 -3.17 -19.57 17.66
CA ALA A 241 -2.20 -20.28 18.51
C ALA A 241 -2.46 -21.81 18.53
N ASN A 242 -3.72 -22.22 18.67
CA ASN A 242 -4.12 -23.63 18.62
C ASN A 242 -3.87 -24.23 17.24
N MET A 243 -4.14 -23.48 16.18
CA MET A 243 -3.81 -23.88 14.81
C MET A 243 -2.28 -24.01 14.62
N ALA A 244 -1.48 -23.11 15.19
CA ALA A 244 -0.03 -23.18 15.14
C ALA A 244 0.49 -24.43 15.86
N LYS A 245 0.01 -24.67 17.08
CA LYS A 245 0.36 -25.87 17.88
C LYS A 245 0.02 -27.16 17.14
N SER A 246 -1.07 -27.19 16.39
CA SER A 246 -1.50 -28.34 15.59
C SER A 246 -0.86 -28.39 14.20
N GLY A 247 0.00 -27.44 13.83
CA GLY A 247 0.63 -27.36 12.51
C GLY A 247 -0.35 -27.04 11.37
N LEU A 248 -1.49 -26.40 11.68
CA LEU A 248 -2.48 -25.94 10.71
C LEU A 248 -2.20 -24.50 10.27
N PHE A 249 -1.61 -23.69 11.16
CA PHE A 249 -1.08 -22.36 10.88
C PHE A 249 0.44 -22.38 11.01
N VAL A 250 1.14 -21.83 10.02
CA VAL A 250 2.61 -21.75 10.01
C VAL A 250 3.02 -20.29 9.84
N TYR A 251 3.55 -19.69 10.88
CA TYR A 251 4.10 -18.34 10.81
C TYR A 251 5.38 -18.31 9.99
N LYS A 252 5.48 -17.41 9.02
CA LYS A 252 6.59 -17.32 8.05
C LYS A 252 7.41 -16.03 8.15
N GLY A 253 7.20 -15.25 9.21
CA GLY A 253 7.93 -14.03 9.46
C GLY A 253 7.09 -12.74 9.34
N ARG A 254 7.72 -11.61 9.60
CA ARG A 254 7.09 -10.29 9.65
C ARG A 254 6.83 -9.72 8.25
N GLY A 255 5.97 -8.72 8.19
CA GLY A 255 5.66 -8.01 6.96
C GLY A 255 5.16 -8.96 5.87
N ASN A 256 5.76 -8.90 4.71
CA ASN A 256 5.41 -9.72 3.55
C ASN A 256 6.24 -11.02 3.41
N ALA A 257 6.93 -11.46 4.44
CA ALA A 257 7.80 -12.65 4.36
C ALA A 257 7.05 -13.93 3.94
N ALA A 258 5.77 -14.05 4.29
CA ALA A 258 4.93 -15.18 3.90
C ALA A 258 4.56 -15.21 2.41
N ASP A 259 4.62 -14.09 1.70
CA ASP A 259 4.15 -13.98 0.32
C ASP A 259 4.85 -14.96 -0.62
N ALA A 260 6.17 -15.09 -0.50
CA ALA A 260 6.96 -16.00 -1.34
C ALA A 260 6.59 -17.47 -1.12
N THR A 261 6.19 -17.86 0.10
CA THR A 261 5.80 -19.25 0.42
C THR A 261 4.44 -19.61 -0.16
N PHE A 262 3.53 -18.64 -0.30
CA PHE A 262 2.27 -18.85 -1.03
C PHE A 262 2.52 -18.89 -2.54
N VAL A 263 3.28 -17.96 -3.09
CA VAL A 263 3.57 -17.89 -4.54
C VAL A 263 4.25 -19.16 -5.04
N SER A 264 5.15 -19.75 -4.24
CA SER A 264 5.82 -21.02 -4.57
C SER A 264 4.91 -22.25 -4.44
N GLY A 265 3.74 -22.13 -3.79
CA GLY A 265 2.86 -23.25 -3.47
C GLY A 265 3.26 -24.03 -2.21
N GLU A 266 4.27 -23.58 -1.45
CA GLU A 266 4.63 -24.17 -0.15
C GLU A 266 3.48 -24.05 0.84
N CYS A 267 2.81 -22.89 0.91
CA CYS A 267 1.61 -22.68 1.70
C CYS A 267 0.35 -22.72 0.81
N ALA A 268 -0.67 -23.47 1.24
CA ALA A 268 -1.87 -23.70 0.45
C ALA A 268 -2.92 -22.58 0.60
N MET A 269 -3.01 -21.95 1.77
CA MET A 269 -3.90 -20.82 2.07
C MET A 269 -3.13 -19.71 2.75
N MET A 270 -3.54 -18.47 2.50
CA MET A 270 -2.93 -17.29 3.12
C MET A 270 -3.93 -16.14 3.23
N THR A 271 -3.92 -15.42 4.36
CA THR A 271 -4.48 -14.07 4.42
C THR A 271 -3.37 -13.05 4.20
N GLY A 272 -3.59 -12.10 3.32
CA GLY A 272 -2.58 -11.11 2.96
C GLY A 272 -3.09 -10.04 2.01
N SER A 273 -2.22 -9.17 1.56
CA SER A 273 -2.55 -8.06 0.69
C SER A 273 -3.14 -8.51 -0.65
N SER A 274 -4.20 -7.85 -1.11
CA SER A 274 -4.73 -8.01 -2.48
C SER A 274 -3.67 -7.78 -3.56
N ALA A 275 -2.64 -6.97 -3.25
CA ALA A 275 -1.52 -6.68 -4.16
C ALA A 275 -0.58 -7.87 -4.41
N LEU A 276 -0.76 -8.99 -3.70
CA LEU A 276 -0.06 -10.23 -4.02
C LEU A 276 -0.48 -10.81 -5.38
N TYR A 277 -1.69 -10.46 -5.85
CA TYR A 277 -2.26 -10.94 -7.11
C TYR A 277 -1.27 -10.90 -8.28
N GLY A 278 -0.65 -9.75 -8.53
CA GLY A 278 0.28 -9.59 -9.66
C GLY A 278 1.48 -10.53 -9.60
N ASN A 279 1.98 -10.83 -8.40
CA ASN A 279 3.06 -11.78 -8.19
C ASN A 279 2.61 -13.24 -8.38
N VAL A 280 1.43 -13.59 -7.86
CA VAL A 280 0.86 -14.94 -8.00
C VAL A 280 0.60 -15.26 -9.47
N VAL A 281 -0.11 -14.39 -10.20
CA VAL A 281 -0.42 -14.62 -11.62
C VAL A 281 0.83 -14.79 -12.48
N ARG A 282 1.90 -14.08 -12.16
CA ARG A 282 3.16 -14.16 -12.91
C ARG A 282 4.00 -15.38 -12.59
N ASN A 283 4.08 -15.79 -11.33
CA ASN A 283 5.12 -16.68 -10.84
C ASN A 283 4.60 -18.02 -10.29
N SER A 284 3.31 -18.13 -9.93
CA SER A 284 2.74 -19.40 -9.44
C SER A 284 2.40 -20.35 -10.60
N LYS A 285 2.50 -21.65 -10.30
CA LYS A 285 2.24 -22.73 -11.27
C LYS A 285 0.98 -23.55 -10.92
N PHE A 286 0.09 -22.99 -10.12
CA PHE A 286 -1.12 -23.64 -9.65
C PHE A 286 -2.36 -22.79 -9.93
N GLY A 287 -3.54 -23.42 -9.93
CA GLY A 287 -4.82 -22.73 -9.98
C GLY A 287 -4.99 -21.84 -8.76
N TYR A 288 -5.23 -20.55 -8.98
CA TYR A 288 -5.31 -19.53 -7.95
C TYR A 288 -6.72 -19.05 -7.70
N GLY A 289 -7.09 -18.88 -6.44
CA GLY A 289 -8.35 -18.31 -6.01
C GLY A 289 -8.20 -17.21 -4.96
N ILE A 290 -9.15 -16.29 -4.96
CA ILE A 290 -9.27 -15.21 -3.97
C ILE A 290 -10.66 -15.29 -3.34
N GLY A 291 -10.70 -15.24 -2.00
CA GLY A 291 -11.93 -15.14 -1.21
C GLY A 291 -11.89 -13.95 -0.26
N THR A 292 -13.02 -13.69 0.40
CA THR A 292 -13.13 -12.68 1.45
C THR A 292 -12.32 -13.10 2.68
N LEU A 293 -11.95 -12.12 3.52
CA LEU A 293 -11.41 -12.45 4.83
C LEU A 293 -12.40 -13.32 5.62
N PRO A 294 -11.89 -14.31 6.37
CA PRO A 294 -12.73 -15.13 7.24
C PRO A 294 -13.28 -14.30 8.42
N TYR A 295 -14.47 -14.67 8.88
CA TYR A 295 -15.11 -14.04 10.04
C TYR A 295 -15.66 -15.09 11.00
N TYR A 296 -16.08 -14.65 12.19
CA TYR A 296 -16.81 -15.48 13.14
C TYR A 296 -18.32 -15.25 12.96
N PRO A 297 -19.08 -16.26 12.51
CA PRO A 297 -20.51 -16.09 12.19
C PRO A 297 -21.40 -15.84 13.41
N ASP A 298 -20.93 -16.20 14.59
CA ASP A 298 -21.61 -15.96 15.88
C ASP A 298 -21.42 -14.54 16.45
N VAL A 299 -20.61 -13.69 15.77
CA VAL A 299 -20.43 -12.28 16.16
C VAL A 299 -21.45 -11.42 15.42
N PRO A 300 -22.39 -10.75 16.13
CA PRO A 300 -23.46 -9.98 15.49
C PRO A 300 -22.94 -8.83 14.65
N GLY A 301 -23.56 -8.61 13.49
CA GLY A 301 -23.25 -7.49 12.59
C GLY A 301 -21.97 -7.66 11.77
N THR A 302 -21.42 -8.86 11.69
CA THR A 302 -20.25 -9.18 10.85
C THR A 302 -20.67 -9.82 9.52
N PRO A 303 -19.87 -9.72 8.46
CA PRO A 303 -18.71 -8.84 8.33
C PRO A 303 -19.08 -7.41 7.94
N GLN A 304 -18.27 -6.42 8.38
CA GLN A 304 -18.36 -5.01 7.96
C GLN A 304 -17.42 -4.76 6.75
N ASN A 305 -16.63 -3.68 6.74
CA ASN A 305 -15.58 -3.44 5.75
C ASN A 305 -14.20 -3.77 6.33
N THR A 306 -13.23 -4.01 5.44
CA THR A 306 -11.81 -4.09 5.78
C THR A 306 -11.19 -2.69 5.81
N VAL A 307 -10.01 -2.56 6.43
CA VAL A 307 -9.23 -1.31 6.39
C VAL A 307 -8.23 -1.31 5.25
N ILE A 308 -7.91 -0.11 4.76
CA ILE A 308 -6.87 0.02 3.73
C ILE A 308 -5.49 -0.34 4.28
N GLY A 309 -4.66 -0.86 3.41
CA GLY A 309 -3.22 -0.93 3.53
C GLY A 309 -2.56 -0.27 2.33
N GLY A 310 -1.27 -0.52 2.15
CA GLY A 310 -0.51 0.05 1.06
C GLY A 310 0.01 1.45 1.37
N ALA A 311 0.10 2.34 0.36
CA ALA A 311 0.81 3.60 0.55
C ALA A 311 0.22 4.75 -0.26
N SER A 312 0.60 5.96 0.13
CA SER A 312 0.38 7.20 -0.61
C SER A 312 1.72 7.89 -0.92
N LEU A 313 1.70 8.83 -1.85
CA LEU A 313 2.86 9.62 -2.23
C LEU A 313 2.81 10.99 -1.55
N TRP A 314 3.86 11.28 -0.80
CA TRP A 314 4.02 12.54 -0.06
C TRP A 314 4.99 13.44 -0.79
N VAL A 315 4.63 14.70 -0.98
CA VAL A 315 5.53 15.70 -1.55
C VAL A 315 6.35 16.33 -0.45
N MET A 316 7.67 16.22 -0.57
CA MET A 316 8.57 16.79 0.43
C MET A 316 8.76 18.29 0.18
N SER A 317 8.86 19.05 1.28
CA SER A 317 9.07 20.50 1.22
C SER A 317 10.49 20.88 0.78
N GLY A 318 10.71 22.20 0.58
CA GLY A 318 12.05 22.75 0.27
C GLY A 318 12.50 22.56 -1.18
N LYS A 319 11.57 22.28 -2.11
CA LYS A 319 11.88 22.11 -3.53
C LYS A 319 11.60 23.39 -4.33
N LYS A 320 12.23 23.51 -5.50
CA LYS A 320 12.03 24.66 -6.39
C LYS A 320 10.65 24.62 -7.06
N PRO A 321 10.07 25.76 -7.46
CA PRO A 321 8.77 25.77 -8.15
C PRO A 321 8.71 24.89 -9.39
N ALA A 322 9.77 24.84 -10.20
CA ALA A 322 9.84 23.98 -11.38
C ALA A 322 9.82 22.49 -11.03
N GLU A 323 10.46 22.09 -9.92
CA GLU A 323 10.45 20.71 -9.43
C GLU A 323 9.06 20.29 -8.95
N TYR A 324 8.34 21.19 -8.23
CA TYR A 324 6.95 20.95 -7.84
C TYR A 324 6.02 20.81 -9.06
N LYS A 325 6.25 21.59 -10.12
CA LYS A 325 5.50 21.46 -11.37
C LYS A 325 5.71 20.08 -12.00
N GLY A 326 6.94 19.55 -11.97
CA GLY A 326 7.25 18.20 -12.43
C GLY A 326 6.54 17.12 -11.58
N VAL A 327 6.51 17.28 -10.25
CA VAL A 327 5.73 16.40 -9.35
C VAL A 327 4.26 16.42 -9.72
N ALA A 328 3.68 17.62 -9.91
CA ALA A 328 2.27 17.78 -10.25
C ALA A 328 1.92 17.14 -11.61
N GLN A 329 2.76 17.29 -12.62
CA GLN A 329 2.56 16.64 -13.92
C GLN A 329 2.60 15.11 -13.81
N PHE A 330 3.52 14.56 -12.99
CA PHE A 330 3.55 13.12 -12.76
C PHE A 330 2.30 12.65 -12.02
N PHE A 331 1.81 13.38 -11.02
CA PHE A 331 0.56 13.03 -10.33
C PHE A 331 -0.67 13.15 -11.25
N SER A 332 -0.69 14.14 -12.13
CA SER A 332 -1.73 14.24 -13.16
C SER A 332 -1.71 13.04 -14.11
N TYR A 333 -0.53 12.56 -14.51
CA TYR A 333 -0.39 11.33 -15.28
C TYR A 333 -0.91 10.10 -14.51
N LEU A 334 -0.50 9.93 -13.25
CA LEU A 334 -0.97 8.82 -12.40
C LEU A 334 -2.48 8.85 -12.14
N SER A 335 -3.10 10.05 -12.20
CA SER A 335 -4.55 10.24 -12.02
C SER A 335 -5.38 9.89 -13.26
N GLN A 336 -4.75 9.66 -14.41
CA GLN A 336 -5.48 9.26 -15.63
C GLN A 336 -6.19 7.93 -15.37
N PRO A 337 -7.50 7.84 -15.67
CA PRO A 337 -8.28 6.63 -15.40
C PRO A 337 -7.68 5.36 -16.00
N GLU A 338 -7.11 5.46 -17.20
CA GLU A 338 -6.47 4.36 -17.91
C GLU A 338 -5.19 3.88 -17.21
N VAL A 339 -4.38 4.81 -16.69
CA VAL A 339 -3.15 4.51 -15.94
C VAL A 339 -3.49 3.84 -14.62
N ALA A 340 -4.49 4.38 -13.91
CA ALA A 340 -4.95 3.83 -12.64
C ALA A 340 -5.62 2.45 -12.81
N ALA A 341 -6.44 2.25 -13.87
CA ALA A 341 -7.05 0.97 -14.18
C ALA A 341 -6.01 -0.10 -14.55
N ARG A 342 -5.04 0.22 -15.40
CA ARG A 342 -3.93 -0.71 -15.71
C ARG A 342 -3.11 -1.07 -14.48
N SER A 343 -2.87 -0.10 -13.59
CA SER A 343 -2.15 -0.33 -12.33
C SER A 343 -2.91 -1.33 -11.45
N HIS A 344 -4.23 -1.12 -11.25
CA HIS A 344 -5.09 -2.06 -10.53
C HIS A 344 -5.04 -3.47 -11.14
N GLN A 345 -5.30 -3.58 -12.44
CA GLN A 345 -5.35 -4.86 -13.17
C GLN A 345 -4.02 -5.63 -13.13
N ARG A 346 -2.91 -4.92 -13.12
CA ARG A 346 -1.57 -5.52 -13.09
C ARG A 346 -1.15 -5.98 -11.71
N THR A 347 -1.53 -5.25 -10.66
CA THR A 347 -0.96 -5.41 -9.32
C THR A 347 -1.90 -6.06 -8.32
N GLY A 348 -3.23 -5.89 -8.48
CA GLY A 348 -4.23 -6.22 -7.46
C GLY A 348 -4.39 -5.16 -6.35
N TYR A 349 -3.68 -4.03 -6.42
CA TYR A 349 -4.04 -2.86 -5.62
C TYR A 349 -5.44 -2.39 -5.96
N LEU A 350 -6.12 -1.71 -5.06
CA LEU A 350 -7.46 -1.18 -5.29
C LEU A 350 -7.48 -0.17 -6.45
N PRO A 351 -8.57 -0.11 -7.24
CA PRO A 351 -8.80 1.01 -8.14
C PRO A 351 -9.11 2.23 -7.27
N VAL A 352 -8.10 3.11 -7.07
CA VAL A 352 -8.20 4.22 -6.09
C VAL A 352 -9.20 5.31 -6.51
N THR A 353 -9.66 5.32 -7.76
CA THR A 353 -10.68 6.25 -8.27
C THR A 353 -11.90 5.51 -8.81
N LYS A 354 -13.06 6.16 -8.77
CA LYS A 354 -14.32 5.63 -9.34
C LYS A 354 -14.18 5.34 -10.84
N ALA A 355 -13.53 6.24 -11.57
CA ALA A 355 -13.32 6.10 -13.02
C ALA A 355 -12.44 4.89 -13.37
N SER A 356 -11.39 4.62 -12.59
CA SER A 356 -10.53 3.43 -12.81
C SER A 356 -11.28 2.11 -12.51
N PHE A 357 -12.15 2.11 -11.51
CA PHE A 357 -13.03 0.97 -11.23
C PHE A 357 -13.98 0.71 -12.40
N GLU A 358 -14.69 1.74 -12.86
CA GLU A 358 -15.64 1.62 -13.98
C GLU A 358 -14.96 1.15 -15.28
N LEU A 359 -13.76 1.65 -15.59
CA LEU A 359 -13.00 1.19 -16.76
C LEU A 359 -12.61 -0.28 -16.63
N THR A 360 -12.18 -0.70 -15.44
CA THR A 360 -11.83 -2.10 -15.18
C THR A 360 -13.05 -3.02 -15.33
N ASP A 361 -14.19 -2.63 -14.78
CA ASP A 361 -15.42 -3.41 -14.88
C ASP A 361 -15.91 -3.51 -16.33
N LYS A 362 -16.00 -2.37 -17.04
CA LYS A 362 -16.38 -2.30 -18.46
C LYS A 362 -15.47 -3.13 -19.37
N SER A 363 -14.19 -3.28 -19.02
CA SER A 363 -13.24 -4.11 -19.79
C SER A 363 -13.51 -5.62 -19.65
N GLY A 364 -14.37 -6.03 -18.72
CA GLY A 364 -14.64 -7.43 -18.39
C GLY A 364 -13.51 -8.09 -17.59
N PHE A 365 -12.60 -7.31 -17.00
CA PHE A 365 -11.47 -7.83 -16.25
C PHE A 365 -11.89 -8.75 -15.10
N TYR A 366 -12.87 -8.34 -14.29
CA TYR A 366 -13.36 -9.12 -13.15
C TYR A 366 -14.02 -10.44 -13.56
N LYS A 367 -14.69 -10.46 -14.73
CA LYS A 367 -15.27 -11.70 -15.28
C LYS A 367 -14.22 -12.70 -15.71
N LYS A 368 -13.09 -12.21 -16.24
CA LYS A 368 -11.97 -13.06 -16.69
C LYS A 368 -11.05 -13.48 -15.55
N ASN A 369 -10.94 -12.65 -14.49
CA ASN A 369 -10.06 -12.85 -13.35
C ASN A 369 -10.89 -12.93 -12.07
N THR A 370 -11.64 -14.02 -11.93
CA THR A 370 -12.60 -14.24 -10.83
C THR A 370 -11.97 -14.06 -9.46
N GLY A 371 -12.65 -13.30 -8.59
CA GLY A 371 -12.20 -13.00 -7.22
C GLY A 371 -11.34 -11.74 -7.09
N THR A 372 -10.87 -11.14 -8.19
CA THR A 372 -10.10 -9.88 -8.12
C THR A 372 -10.94 -8.68 -7.68
N ASP A 373 -12.27 -8.77 -7.79
CA ASP A 373 -13.26 -7.81 -7.30
C ASP A 373 -13.48 -7.90 -5.78
N VAL A 374 -13.08 -9.00 -5.13
CA VAL A 374 -13.25 -9.22 -3.69
C VAL A 374 -12.65 -8.08 -2.87
N SER A 375 -11.47 -7.58 -3.25
CA SER A 375 -10.81 -6.48 -2.56
C SER A 375 -11.68 -5.20 -2.56
N VAL A 376 -12.35 -4.91 -3.67
CA VAL A 376 -13.25 -3.76 -3.79
C VAL A 376 -14.54 -3.99 -3.00
N THR A 377 -15.16 -5.15 -3.18
CA THR A 377 -16.43 -5.47 -2.52
C THR A 377 -16.35 -5.50 -1.00
N GLN A 378 -15.20 -5.89 -0.43
CA GLN A 378 -14.95 -5.79 1.01
C GLN A 378 -14.85 -4.33 1.49
N MET A 379 -14.17 -3.48 0.72
CA MET A 379 -13.94 -2.08 1.09
C MET A 379 -15.18 -1.20 1.03
N ILE A 380 -16.11 -1.48 0.11
CA ILE A 380 -17.33 -0.67 -0.07
C ILE A 380 -18.49 -1.10 0.82
N ARG A 381 -18.30 -2.11 1.68
CA ARG A 381 -19.29 -2.46 2.69
C ARG A 381 -19.50 -1.31 3.67
N LYS A 382 -20.55 -1.38 4.48
CA LYS A 382 -20.90 -0.32 5.45
C LYS A 382 -19.72 0.00 6.37
N THR A 383 -19.20 1.22 6.28
CA THR A 383 -18.19 1.74 7.19
C THR A 383 -18.83 2.27 8.47
N THR A 384 -18.20 1.98 9.60
CA THR A 384 -18.57 2.49 10.93
C THR A 384 -17.39 3.27 11.52
N ASP A 385 -17.59 3.91 12.68
CA ASP A 385 -16.51 4.57 13.43
C ASP A 385 -15.40 3.59 13.86
N LYS A 386 -15.71 2.28 13.93
CA LYS A 386 -14.77 1.22 14.30
C LYS A 386 -14.03 0.62 13.10
N SER A 387 -14.53 0.85 11.87
CA SER A 387 -14.00 0.24 10.65
C SER A 387 -13.51 1.25 9.61
N ARG A 388 -13.44 2.54 9.97
CA ARG A 388 -12.97 3.62 9.09
C ARG A 388 -11.49 3.49 8.69
N GLY A 389 -10.69 2.79 9.48
CA GLY A 389 -9.24 2.67 9.39
C GLY A 389 -8.59 2.82 10.75
N VAL A 390 -7.27 2.74 10.80
CA VAL A 390 -6.47 2.95 12.03
C VAL A 390 -5.38 3.99 11.72
N ARG A 391 -5.41 5.15 12.40
CA ARG A 391 -4.49 6.27 12.14
C ARG A 391 -3.83 6.75 13.43
N LEU A 392 -2.72 6.12 13.80
CA LEU A 392 -2.02 6.31 15.07
C LEU A 392 -0.64 6.93 14.86
N GLY A 393 -0.20 7.74 15.80
CA GLY A 393 1.19 8.19 15.86
C GLY A 393 2.15 7.06 16.26
N ASN A 394 3.38 7.10 15.80
CA ASN A 394 4.39 6.04 16.03
C ASN A 394 3.88 4.63 15.71
N PHE A 395 2.95 4.50 14.76
CA PHE A 395 2.27 3.24 14.49
C PHE A 395 3.21 2.16 13.91
N VAL A 396 4.27 2.57 13.21
CA VAL A 396 5.35 1.67 12.76
C VAL A 396 5.94 0.91 13.96
N GLN A 397 6.31 1.62 15.01
CA GLN A 397 6.86 1.04 16.24
C GLN A 397 5.83 0.17 16.96
N ILE A 398 4.55 0.58 16.95
CA ILE A 398 3.47 -0.21 17.54
C ILE A 398 3.30 -1.54 16.81
N ARG A 399 3.31 -1.57 15.46
CA ARG A 399 3.27 -2.84 14.70
C ARG A 399 4.46 -3.74 15.02
N THR A 400 5.66 -3.19 15.14
CA THR A 400 6.84 -3.96 15.56
C THR A 400 6.63 -4.61 16.93
N ILE A 401 6.08 -3.87 17.90
CA ILE A 401 5.75 -4.39 19.24
C ILE A 401 4.70 -5.50 19.14
N VAL A 402 3.65 -5.32 18.34
CA VAL A 402 2.61 -6.33 18.13
C VAL A 402 3.23 -7.61 17.52
N ASP A 403 4.08 -7.47 16.51
CA ASP A 403 4.74 -8.61 15.88
C ASP A 403 5.59 -9.40 16.90
N GLU A 404 6.38 -8.71 17.74
CA GLU A 404 7.20 -9.32 18.80
C GLU A 404 6.35 -10.11 19.80
N GLU A 405 5.26 -9.53 20.27
CA GLU A 405 4.40 -10.18 21.25
C GLU A 405 3.67 -11.40 20.65
N LEU A 406 3.21 -11.30 19.40
CA LEU A 406 2.57 -12.43 18.71
C LEU A 406 3.57 -13.53 18.35
N GLU A 407 4.82 -13.21 18.03
CA GLU A 407 5.89 -14.22 17.87
C GLU A 407 6.10 -15.03 19.15
N GLY A 408 5.96 -14.40 20.33
CA GLY A 408 5.92 -15.08 21.62
C GLY A 408 4.77 -16.10 21.74
N VAL A 409 3.61 -15.77 21.17
CA VAL A 409 2.44 -16.67 21.12
C VAL A 409 2.71 -17.85 20.17
N TRP A 410 3.17 -17.60 18.95
CA TRP A 410 3.41 -18.64 17.94
C TRP A 410 4.50 -19.62 18.36
N SER A 411 5.49 -19.16 19.15
CA SER A 411 6.55 -19.98 19.73
C SER A 411 6.13 -20.70 21.02
N GLY A 412 4.91 -20.48 21.50
CA GLY A 412 4.38 -21.07 22.75
C GLY A 412 4.99 -20.48 24.03
N LYS A 413 5.72 -19.38 23.94
CA LYS A 413 6.39 -18.74 25.10
C LYS A 413 5.47 -17.85 25.91
N LYS A 414 4.38 -17.35 25.30
CA LYS A 414 3.47 -16.38 25.92
C LYS A 414 2.01 -16.74 25.61
N PRO A 415 1.11 -16.72 26.62
CA PRO A 415 -0.32 -16.86 26.38
C PRO A 415 -0.89 -15.70 25.54
N PRO A 416 -1.87 -15.95 24.66
CA PRO A 416 -2.48 -14.92 23.80
C PRO A 416 -2.92 -13.64 24.53
N LYS A 417 -3.66 -13.79 25.64
CA LYS A 417 -4.12 -12.63 26.41
C LYS A 417 -2.97 -11.79 26.96
N GLU A 418 -1.96 -12.43 27.53
CA GLU A 418 -0.78 -11.76 28.07
C GLU A 418 -0.01 -11.01 26.96
N ALA A 419 0.12 -11.62 25.77
CA ALA A 419 0.76 -10.99 24.63
C ALA A 419 0.01 -9.75 24.16
N LEU A 420 -1.31 -9.82 24.06
CA LEU A 420 -2.14 -8.65 23.68
C LEU A 420 -2.09 -7.54 24.72
N ASP A 421 -2.15 -7.88 26.02
CA ASP A 421 -2.03 -6.91 27.11
C ASP A 421 -0.66 -6.23 27.11
N ALA A 422 0.42 -6.99 26.90
CA ALA A 422 1.78 -6.45 26.79
C ALA A 422 1.96 -5.56 25.55
N ALA A 423 1.40 -5.96 24.41
CA ALA A 423 1.43 -5.16 23.18
C ALA A 423 0.71 -3.82 23.37
N ILE A 424 -0.44 -3.83 24.06
CA ILE A 424 -1.20 -2.61 24.39
C ILE A 424 -0.42 -1.71 25.34
N ALA A 425 0.15 -2.26 26.40
CA ALA A 425 0.90 -1.48 27.39
C ALA A 425 2.11 -0.79 26.72
N ARG A 426 2.95 -1.55 26.01
CA ARG A 426 4.11 -1.05 25.28
C ARG A 426 3.73 -0.09 24.15
N GLY A 427 2.67 -0.40 23.42
CA GLY A 427 2.17 0.43 22.32
C GLY A 427 1.60 1.76 22.81
N ASN A 428 0.91 1.78 23.96
CA ASN A 428 0.40 2.99 24.58
C ASN A 428 1.52 3.94 25.03
N GLU A 429 2.68 3.44 25.44
CA GLU A 429 3.87 4.29 25.67
C GLU A 429 4.29 5.03 24.40
N GLN A 430 4.23 4.38 23.22
CA GLN A 430 4.54 5.03 21.96
C GLN A 430 3.51 6.12 21.62
N LEU A 431 2.22 5.87 21.87
CA LEU A 431 1.17 6.87 21.69
C LEU A 431 1.34 8.07 22.63
N GLU A 432 1.69 7.83 23.88
CA GLU A 432 1.97 8.91 24.84
C GLU A 432 3.19 9.77 24.45
N ARG A 433 4.26 9.15 23.98
CA ARG A 433 5.43 9.87 23.45
C ARG A 433 5.05 10.73 22.26
N PHE A 434 4.28 10.18 21.32
CA PHE A 434 3.77 10.92 20.16
C PHE A 434 2.85 12.06 20.57
N GLN A 435 1.92 11.82 21.49
CA GLN A 435 1.02 12.82 22.06
C GLN A 435 1.81 13.98 22.69
N LYS A 436 2.82 13.69 23.55
CA LYS A 436 3.65 14.71 24.20
C LYS A 436 4.44 15.55 23.18
N ALA A 437 4.98 14.91 22.13
CA ALA A 437 5.76 15.60 21.11
C ALA A 437 4.93 16.49 20.18
N ASN A 438 3.61 16.25 20.09
CA ASN A 438 2.71 16.93 19.14
C ASN A 438 1.55 17.69 19.82
N LYS A 439 1.56 17.82 21.14
CA LYS A 439 0.74 18.80 21.87
C LYS A 439 1.39 20.17 21.70
N GLY A 440 0.81 21.00 20.85
CA GLY A 440 1.26 22.36 20.60
C GLY A 440 0.37 23.10 19.65
#